data_1017b60c86ca51117ed49e4825bc3ee0
#
_entry.id   1017b60c86ca51117ed49e4825bc3ee0
#
_cell.length_a   1.000
_cell.length_b   1.000
_cell.length_c   1.000
_cell.angle_alpha   90.00
_cell.angle_beta   90.00
_cell.angle_gamma   90.00
#
_symmetry.space_group_name_H-M   'P 1'
#
loop_
_entity.id
_entity.type
_entity.pdbx_description
1 polymer ?
#
loop_
_entity_poly.entity_id
_entity_poly.type
_entity_poly.pdbx_seq_one_letter_code
_entity_poly.pdbx_strand_id
1 'polypeptide(L)'
;VLENRSELQQVLRRSAVLGAVFARHAYGMRRWVDEFAARIPELGDPDMVELVAEIVSQNARHMVMFRNRAIAHQVDPDRYVCPPEGELIYERMTPLDDHGALEYALGSLEHFSDLLAVYADAAEDSADAGVLAQVRAENDRAVARLRRVVRDPTAPAAADAHELYRLRELAEAPLYANGH
;
A
#
# COMPACT_ATOMS: atom_id res chain seq x y z
N VAL A 1 -7.51 4.41 -11.95
CA VAL A 1 -8.33 3.58 -11.05
C VAL A 1 -9.37 4.42 -10.31
N LEU A 2 -8.99 5.57 -9.73
CA LEU A 2 -9.93 6.41 -8.96
C LEU A 2 -10.88 7.27 -9.83
N GLU A 3 -10.61 7.41 -11.13
CA GLU A 3 -11.44 8.18 -12.06
C GLU A 3 -12.84 7.57 -12.27
N ASN A 4 -12.96 6.25 -12.05
CA ASN A 4 -14.24 5.54 -12.16
C ASN A 4 -14.65 4.87 -10.85
N ARG A 5 -14.80 5.68 -9.79
CA ARG A 5 -15.07 5.22 -8.42
C ARG A 5 -16.34 4.35 -8.32
N SER A 6 -17.40 4.65 -9.06
CA SER A 6 -18.64 3.89 -9.01
C SER A 6 -18.53 2.50 -9.62
N GLU A 7 -17.80 2.35 -10.72
CA GLU A 7 -17.52 1.03 -11.30
C GLU A 7 -16.63 0.20 -10.38
N LEU A 8 -15.60 0.81 -9.82
CA LEU A 8 -14.72 0.16 -8.85
C LEU A 8 -15.50 -0.34 -7.64
N GLN A 9 -16.42 0.45 -7.09
CA GLN A 9 -17.26 0.04 -5.98
C GLN A 9 -18.17 -1.15 -6.35
N GLN A 10 -18.74 -1.18 -7.55
CA GLN A 10 -19.55 -2.32 -8.02
C GLN A 10 -18.73 -3.61 -8.10
N VAL A 11 -17.51 -3.52 -8.63
CA VAL A 11 -16.61 -4.68 -8.74
C VAL A 11 -16.20 -5.20 -7.37
N LEU A 12 -15.90 -4.30 -6.44
CA LEU A 12 -15.47 -4.62 -5.08
C LEU A 12 -16.56 -5.24 -4.19
N ARG A 13 -17.83 -5.07 -4.50
CA ARG A 13 -18.93 -5.79 -3.80
C ARG A 13 -18.90 -7.29 -4.01
N ARG A 14 -18.18 -7.76 -5.03
CA ARG A 14 -17.96 -9.20 -5.24
C ARG A 14 -16.96 -9.70 -4.20
N SER A 15 -17.37 -10.62 -3.35
CA SER A 15 -16.55 -11.17 -2.27
C SER A 15 -15.18 -11.67 -2.75
N ALA A 16 -15.14 -12.39 -3.87
CA ALA A 16 -13.89 -12.90 -4.43
C ALA A 16 -12.92 -11.78 -4.89
N VAL A 17 -13.46 -10.66 -5.41
CA VAL A 17 -12.64 -9.52 -5.83
C VAL A 17 -12.08 -8.80 -4.60
N LEU A 18 -12.91 -8.52 -3.60
CA LEU A 18 -12.46 -7.89 -2.36
C LEU A 18 -11.43 -8.77 -1.64
N GLY A 19 -11.65 -10.09 -1.62
CA GLY A 19 -10.68 -11.05 -1.09
C GLY A 19 -9.34 -11.01 -1.83
N ALA A 20 -9.35 -10.93 -3.16
CA ALA A 20 -8.14 -10.78 -3.98
C ALA A 20 -7.42 -9.44 -3.71
N VAL A 21 -8.17 -8.36 -3.51
CA VAL A 21 -7.63 -7.06 -3.12
C VAL A 21 -6.93 -7.14 -1.76
N PHE A 22 -7.55 -7.79 -0.77
CA PHE A 22 -6.91 -8.02 0.52
C PHE A 22 -5.63 -8.86 0.41
N ALA A 23 -5.63 -9.94 -0.39
CA ALA A 23 -4.44 -10.77 -0.61
C ALA A 23 -3.30 -9.97 -1.24
N ARG A 24 -3.61 -9.18 -2.28
CA ARG A 24 -2.63 -8.29 -2.93
C ARG A 24 -2.01 -7.28 -1.96
N HIS A 25 -2.84 -6.60 -1.17
CA HIS A 25 -2.32 -5.62 -0.21
C HIS A 25 -1.52 -6.28 0.91
N ALA A 26 -1.91 -7.47 1.38
CA ALA A 26 -1.12 -8.23 2.33
C ALA A 26 0.28 -8.55 1.77
N TYR A 27 0.37 -8.93 0.48
CA TYR A 27 1.66 -9.11 -0.20
C TYR A 27 2.45 -7.79 -0.25
N GLY A 28 1.85 -6.70 -0.70
CA GLY A 28 2.51 -5.41 -0.78
C GLY A 28 3.04 -4.92 0.58
N MET A 29 2.26 -5.09 1.64
CA MET A 29 2.69 -4.76 3.00
C MET A 29 3.87 -5.61 3.46
N ARG A 30 3.94 -6.89 3.08
CA ARG A 30 5.10 -7.73 3.35
C ARG A 30 6.35 -7.18 2.66
N ARG A 31 6.24 -6.82 1.37
CA ARG A 31 7.35 -6.23 0.62
C ARG A 31 7.83 -4.92 1.25
N TRP A 32 6.91 -4.09 1.73
CA TRP A 32 7.24 -2.85 2.44
C TRP A 32 8.00 -3.11 3.74
N VAL A 33 7.62 -4.14 4.49
CA VAL A 33 8.36 -4.55 5.69
C VAL A 33 9.81 -4.90 5.32
N ASP A 34 9.99 -5.69 4.27
CA ASP A 34 11.32 -6.13 3.82
C ASP A 34 12.18 -4.94 3.38
N GLU A 35 11.64 -4.03 2.54
CA GLU A 35 12.36 -2.87 2.00
C GLU A 35 12.72 -1.83 3.06
N PHE A 36 11.80 -1.46 3.93
CA PHE A 36 12.04 -0.41 4.93
C PHE A 36 12.81 -0.94 6.15
N ALA A 37 12.65 -2.20 6.55
CA ALA A 37 13.45 -2.77 7.63
C ALA A 37 14.94 -2.84 7.24
N ALA A 38 15.25 -3.10 5.98
CA ALA A 38 16.63 -3.14 5.48
C ALA A 38 17.34 -1.78 5.56
N ARG A 39 16.58 -0.67 5.55
CA ARG A 39 17.13 0.70 5.62
C ARG A 39 17.45 1.15 7.04
N ILE A 40 16.77 0.62 8.07
CA ILE A 40 16.90 1.08 9.45
C ILE A 40 18.36 1.16 9.94
N PRO A 41 19.23 0.15 9.68
CA PRO A 41 20.63 0.19 10.13
C PRO A 41 21.47 1.32 9.52
N GLU A 42 21.07 1.84 8.36
CA GLU A 42 21.79 2.86 7.58
C GLU A 42 21.33 4.29 7.93
N LEU A 43 20.16 4.44 8.57
CA LEU A 43 19.62 5.73 8.94
C LEU A 43 20.44 6.38 10.08
N GLY A 44 20.97 7.57 9.81
CA GLY A 44 21.76 8.32 10.79
C GLY A 44 20.95 9.21 11.73
N ASP A 45 19.69 9.51 11.39
CA ASP A 45 18.81 10.38 12.16
C ASP A 45 17.88 9.54 13.05
N PRO A 46 17.92 9.69 14.41
CA PRO A 46 17.06 8.93 15.32
C PRO A 46 15.56 9.12 15.05
N ASP A 47 15.11 10.30 14.64
CA ASP A 47 13.71 10.58 14.36
C ASP A 47 13.25 9.82 13.08
N MET A 48 14.15 9.69 12.10
CA MET A 48 13.91 8.87 10.92
C MET A 48 13.89 7.37 11.26
N VAL A 49 14.80 6.92 12.12
CA VAL A 49 14.82 5.52 12.60
C VAL A 49 13.47 5.19 13.27
N GLU A 50 12.98 6.04 14.16
CA GLU A 50 11.70 5.84 14.83
C GLU A 50 10.54 5.79 13.84
N LEU A 51 10.49 6.75 12.89
CA LEU A 51 9.43 6.82 11.88
C LEU A 51 9.41 5.58 10.99
N VAL A 52 10.56 5.16 10.47
CA VAL A 52 10.66 4.00 9.59
C VAL A 52 10.32 2.71 10.35
N ALA A 53 10.80 2.56 11.60
CA ALA A 53 10.47 1.42 12.44
C ALA A 53 8.95 1.35 12.74
N GLU A 54 8.29 2.49 12.93
CA GLU A 54 6.83 2.54 13.07
C GLU A 54 6.11 2.11 11.80
N ILE A 55 6.52 2.60 10.63
CA ILE A 55 5.97 2.19 9.33
C ILE A 55 6.11 0.69 9.13
N VAL A 56 7.28 0.12 9.43
CA VAL A 56 7.54 -1.33 9.35
C VAL A 56 6.60 -2.10 10.28
N SER A 57 6.50 -1.67 11.53
CA SER A 57 5.62 -2.31 12.53
C SER A 57 4.14 -2.24 12.12
N GLN A 58 3.68 -1.10 11.61
CA GLN A 58 2.31 -0.95 11.12
C GLN A 58 2.02 -1.87 9.94
N ASN A 59 2.90 -1.88 8.92
CA ASN A 59 2.72 -2.74 7.75
C ASN A 59 2.71 -4.23 8.14
N ALA A 60 3.53 -4.65 9.10
CA ALA A 60 3.52 -6.02 9.60
C ALA A 60 2.15 -6.40 10.23
N ARG A 61 1.54 -5.51 11.01
CA ARG A 61 0.20 -5.73 11.57
C ARG A 61 -0.88 -5.71 10.50
N HIS A 62 -0.86 -4.72 9.61
CA HIS A 62 -1.83 -4.58 8.52
C HIS A 62 -1.79 -5.79 7.58
N MET A 63 -0.60 -6.31 7.29
CA MET A 63 -0.43 -7.55 6.53
C MET A 63 -1.26 -8.71 7.14
N VAL A 64 -1.15 -8.92 8.45
CA VAL A 64 -1.89 -9.98 9.13
C VAL A 64 -3.40 -9.72 9.06
N MET A 65 -3.84 -8.48 9.25
CA MET A 65 -5.25 -8.11 9.17
C MET A 65 -5.83 -8.40 7.78
N PHE A 66 -5.14 -7.98 6.72
CA PHE A 66 -5.57 -8.23 5.35
C PHE A 66 -5.49 -9.70 4.94
N ARG A 67 -4.47 -10.44 5.40
CA ARG A 67 -4.44 -11.91 5.23
C ARG A 67 -5.70 -12.57 5.79
N ASN A 68 -6.07 -12.21 7.00
CA ASN A 68 -7.24 -12.79 7.67
C ASN A 68 -8.54 -12.45 6.91
N ARG A 69 -8.65 -11.22 6.35
CA ARG A 69 -9.82 -10.86 5.53
C ARG A 69 -9.82 -11.60 4.19
N ALA A 70 -8.69 -11.76 3.51
CA ALA A 70 -8.60 -12.57 2.30
C ALA A 70 -9.12 -14.00 2.53
N ILE A 71 -8.68 -14.63 3.62
CA ILE A 71 -9.13 -15.99 4.01
C ILE A 71 -10.64 -16.01 4.29
N ALA A 72 -11.19 -15.00 4.98
CA ALA A 72 -12.63 -14.91 5.23
C ALA A 72 -13.45 -14.82 3.93
N HIS A 73 -12.89 -14.22 2.88
CA HIS A 73 -13.44 -14.20 1.52
C HIS A 73 -13.09 -15.45 0.69
N GLN A 74 -12.56 -16.51 1.30
CA GLN A 74 -12.18 -17.77 0.66
C GLN A 74 -11.07 -17.60 -0.40
N VAL A 75 -10.26 -16.55 -0.27
CA VAL A 75 -9.07 -16.33 -1.10
C VAL A 75 -7.82 -16.71 -0.30
N ASP A 76 -7.00 -17.59 -0.87
CA ASP A 76 -5.73 -17.99 -0.28
C ASP A 76 -4.67 -16.90 -0.57
N PRO A 77 -4.24 -16.11 0.42
CA PRO A 77 -3.27 -15.05 0.20
C PRO A 77 -1.87 -15.55 -0.16
N ASP A 78 -1.55 -16.82 0.13
CA ASP A 78 -0.26 -17.41 -0.21
C ASP A 78 -0.15 -17.82 -1.68
N ARG A 79 -1.29 -17.84 -2.40
CA ARG A 79 -1.35 -18.05 -3.84
C ARG A 79 -1.36 -16.78 -4.65
N TYR A 80 -1.31 -15.61 -4.00
CA TYR A 80 -1.22 -14.36 -4.75
C TYR A 80 0.12 -14.31 -5.51
N VAL A 81 0.03 -14.06 -6.81
CA VAL A 81 1.18 -13.84 -7.69
C VAL A 81 1.19 -12.36 -8.08
N CYS A 82 2.26 -11.67 -7.69
CA CYS A 82 2.43 -10.27 -8.07
C CYS A 82 2.68 -10.16 -9.58
N PRO A 83 1.99 -9.27 -10.29
CA PRO A 83 2.32 -8.97 -11.68
C PRO A 83 3.78 -8.45 -11.80
N PRO A 84 4.45 -8.67 -12.95
CA PRO A 84 5.82 -8.18 -13.17
C PRO A 84 6.00 -6.69 -12.88
N GLU A 85 5.01 -5.86 -13.23
CA GLU A 85 5.01 -4.42 -12.97
C GLU A 85 5.02 -4.12 -11.46
N GLY A 86 4.36 -4.94 -10.67
CA GLY A 86 4.37 -4.84 -9.22
C GLY A 86 5.72 -5.21 -8.61
N GLU A 87 6.40 -6.23 -9.13
CA GLU A 87 7.75 -6.59 -8.68
C GLU A 87 8.77 -5.49 -9.04
N LEU A 88 8.66 -4.90 -10.25
CA LEU A 88 9.51 -3.81 -10.67
C LEU A 88 9.46 -2.60 -9.71
N ILE A 89 8.35 -2.37 -9.01
CA ILE A 89 8.28 -1.31 -7.99
C ILE A 89 9.38 -1.51 -6.95
N TYR A 90 9.51 -2.71 -6.42
CA TYR A 90 10.48 -3.02 -5.36
C TYR A 90 11.93 -3.00 -5.91
N GLU A 91 12.15 -3.53 -7.11
CA GLU A 91 13.46 -3.46 -7.76
C GLU A 91 13.94 -2.02 -7.99
N ARG A 92 13.01 -1.11 -8.28
CA ARG A 92 13.30 0.32 -8.48
C ARG A 92 13.39 1.10 -7.17
N MET A 93 12.71 0.66 -6.12
CA MET A 93 12.74 1.30 -4.81
C MET A 93 14.03 1.01 -4.05
N THR A 94 14.57 -0.21 -4.17
CA THR A 94 15.78 -0.64 -3.47
C THR A 94 16.99 0.30 -3.69
N PRO A 95 17.32 0.78 -4.91
CA PRO A 95 18.46 1.68 -5.13
C PRO A 95 18.20 3.14 -4.78
N LEU A 96 16.97 3.54 -4.41
CA LEU A 96 16.70 4.91 -3.99
C LEU A 96 17.45 5.22 -2.69
N ASP A 97 17.91 6.46 -2.56
CA ASP A 97 18.34 6.97 -1.26
C ASP A 97 17.17 7.07 -0.28
N ASP A 98 17.45 7.34 0.97
CA ASP A 98 16.44 7.37 2.02
C ASP A 98 15.38 8.45 1.77
N HIS A 99 15.79 9.61 1.23
CA HIS A 99 14.87 10.68 0.91
C HIS A 99 13.90 10.27 -0.21
N GLY A 100 14.39 9.73 -1.31
CA GLY A 100 13.57 9.24 -2.43
C GLY A 100 12.64 8.10 -2.02
N ALA A 101 13.11 7.19 -1.16
CA ALA A 101 12.27 6.13 -0.62
C ALA A 101 11.13 6.67 0.27
N LEU A 102 11.40 7.69 1.10
CA LEU A 102 10.38 8.32 1.94
C LEU A 102 9.40 9.19 1.14
N GLU A 103 9.85 9.87 0.07
CA GLU A 103 8.94 10.56 -0.86
C GLU A 103 7.98 9.58 -1.53
N TYR A 104 8.51 8.46 -2.05
CA TYR A 104 7.67 7.41 -2.61
C TYR A 104 6.71 6.83 -1.56
N ALA A 105 7.19 6.61 -0.34
CA ALA A 105 6.35 6.16 0.77
C ALA A 105 5.20 7.13 1.02
N LEU A 106 5.47 8.43 1.11
CA LEU A 106 4.46 9.45 1.35
C LEU A 106 3.33 9.39 0.30
N GLY A 107 3.67 9.52 -0.98
CA GLY A 107 2.65 9.51 -2.03
C GLY A 107 1.94 8.16 -2.16
N SER A 108 2.64 7.05 -1.89
CA SER A 108 2.03 5.72 -1.86
C SER A 108 1.00 5.57 -0.76
N LEU A 109 1.29 6.06 0.45
CA LEU A 109 0.38 6.00 1.58
C LEU A 109 -0.81 6.95 1.41
N GLU A 110 -0.61 8.13 0.80
CA GLU A 110 -1.69 9.05 0.44
C GLU A 110 -2.68 8.39 -0.53
N HIS A 111 -2.17 7.82 -1.62
CA HIS A 111 -3.00 7.08 -2.57
C HIS A 111 -3.70 5.87 -1.92
N PHE A 112 -3.00 5.16 -1.03
CA PHE A 112 -3.58 4.03 -0.32
C PHE A 112 -4.72 4.46 0.61
N SER A 113 -4.62 5.59 1.31
CA SER A 113 -5.73 6.16 2.10
C SER A 113 -6.98 6.41 1.25
N ASP A 114 -6.79 6.92 0.03
CA ASP A 114 -7.89 7.14 -0.92
C ASP A 114 -8.54 5.83 -1.36
N LEU A 115 -7.72 4.81 -1.67
CA LEU A 115 -8.23 3.47 -2.01
C LEU A 115 -8.98 2.83 -0.83
N LEU A 116 -8.45 2.94 0.39
CA LEU A 116 -9.11 2.42 1.59
C LEU A 116 -10.51 3.03 1.80
N ALA A 117 -10.68 4.31 1.47
CA ALA A 117 -12.01 4.94 1.49
C ALA A 117 -12.97 4.30 0.48
N VAL A 118 -12.47 4.03 -0.74
CA VAL A 118 -13.29 3.37 -1.79
C VAL A 118 -13.66 1.95 -1.38
N TYR A 119 -12.71 1.21 -0.81
CA TYR A 119 -12.94 -0.16 -0.32
C TYR A 119 -13.95 -0.18 0.84
N ALA A 120 -13.84 0.75 1.79
CA ALA A 120 -14.76 0.86 2.90
C ALA A 120 -16.20 1.17 2.47
N ASP A 121 -16.37 2.04 1.46
CA ASP A 121 -17.67 2.35 0.87
C ASP A 121 -18.31 1.14 0.14
N ALA A 122 -17.48 0.20 -0.32
CA ALA A 122 -17.94 -1.01 -1.02
C ALA A 122 -18.15 -2.19 -0.07
N ALA A 123 -17.55 -2.16 1.13
CA ALA A 123 -17.59 -3.27 2.08
C ALA A 123 -19.00 -3.42 2.68
N GLU A 124 -19.60 -4.59 2.49
CA GLU A 124 -20.90 -4.95 3.06
C GLU A 124 -20.75 -5.63 4.42
N ASP A 125 -19.59 -6.26 4.67
CA ASP A 125 -19.26 -6.90 5.97
C ASP A 125 -18.68 -5.87 6.93
N SER A 126 -19.24 -5.80 8.14
CA SER A 126 -18.78 -4.90 9.21
C SER A 126 -17.33 -5.17 9.65
N ALA A 127 -16.85 -6.41 9.54
CA ALA A 127 -15.48 -6.76 9.87
C ALA A 127 -14.49 -6.21 8.80
N ASP A 128 -14.87 -6.22 7.51
CA ASP A 128 -14.10 -5.56 6.46
C ASP A 128 -14.04 -4.06 6.68
N ALA A 129 -15.21 -3.44 6.90
CA ALA A 129 -15.31 -2.00 7.16
C ALA A 129 -14.46 -1.60 8.38
N GLY A 130 -14.49 -2.38 9.45
CA GLY A 130 -13.70 -2.14 10.66
C GLY A 130 -12.18 -2.20 10.40
N VAL A 131 -11.71 -3.23 9.69
CA VAL A 131 -10.29 -3.36 9.31
C VAL A 131 -9.85 -2.21 8.41
N LEU A 132 -10.63 -1.88 7.38
CA LEU A 132 -10.31 -0.80 6.45
C LEU A 132 -10.25 0.57 7.14
N ALA A 133 -11.19 0.85 8.05
CA ALA A 133 -11.19 2.08 8.84
C ALA A 133 -9.98 2.17 9.78
N GLN A 134 -9.63 1.08 10.47
CA GLN A 134 -8.47 1.04 11.34
C GLN A 134 -7.18 1.29 10.56
N VAL A 135 -6.96 0.53 9.48
CA VAL A 135 -5.76 0.66 8.63
C VAL A 135 -5.65 2.06 8.07
N ARG A 136 -6.77 2.65 7.60
CA ARG A 136 -6.79 4.02 7.10
C ARG A 136 -6.37 5.03 8.16
N ALA A 137 -6.93 4.94 9.37
CA ALA A 137 -6.61 5.86 10.45
C ALA A 137 -5.13 5.79 10.88
N GLU A 138 -4.53 4.59 10.86
CA GLU A 138 -3.10 4.40 11.14
C GLU A 138 -2.25 4.95 9.99
N ASN A 139 -2.65 4.70 8.74
CA ASN A 139 -1.99 5.19 7.55
C ASN A 139 -1.99 6.74 7.49
N ASP A 140 -3.13 7.39 7.78
CA ASP A 140 -3.25 8.85 7.79
C ASP A 140 -2.30 9.50 8.83
N ARG A 141 -2.06 8.83 9.98
CA ARG A 141 -1.06 9.28 10.96
C ARG A 141 0.37 9.18 10.43
N ALA A 142 0.70 8.08 9.74
CA ALA A 142 2.01 7.91 9.11
C ALA A 142 2.24 8.97 8.02
N VAL A 143 1.24 9.25 7.18
CA VAL A 143 1.26 10.34 6.17
C VAL A 143 1.54 11.69 6.83
N ALA A 144 0.85 12.02 7.92
CA ALA A 144 1.05 13.28 8.63
C ALA A 144 2.46 13.42 9.21
N ARG A 145 3.10 12.33 9.64
CA ARG A 145 4.49 12.32 10.10
C ARG A 145 5.46 12.45 8.92
N LEU A 146 5.29 11.67 7.85
CA LEU A 146 6.13 11.71 6.66
C LEU A 146 6.17 13.11 6.03
N ARG A 147 5.04 13.81 5.94
CA ARG A 147 4.96 15.19 5.43
C ARG A 147 5.83 16.19 6.20
N ARG A 148 6.16 15.90 7.47
CA ARG A 148 7.07 16.77 8.27
C ARG A 148 8.53 16.49 7.96
N VAL A 149 8.85 15.27 7.55
CA VAL A 149 10.23 14.83 7.26
C VAL A 149 10.58 15.10 5.80
N VAL A 150 9.66 14.81 4.89
CA VAL A 150 9.80 15.06 3.45
C VAL A 150 9.51 16.54 3.19
N ARG A 151 10.57 17.38 3.21
CA ARG A 151 10.44 18.86 3.19
C ARG A 151 10.43 19.47 1.79
N ASP A 152 10.86 18.75 0.78
CA ASP A 152 10.98 19.28 -0.58
C ASP A 152 10.46 18.29 -1.64
N PRO A 153 9.22 18.51 -2.13
CA PRO A 153 8.65 17.67 -3.20
C PRO A 153 9.27 17.95 -4.58
N THR A 154 10.21 18.88 -4.69
CA THR A 154 10.85 19.24 -5.97
C THR A 154 12.25 18.64 -6.14
N ALA A 155 12.70 17.81 -5.20
CA ALA A 155 13.98 17.12 -5.27
C ALA A 155 14.06 16.16 -6.50
N PRO A 156 15.26 15.85 -7.02
CA PRO A 156 15.44 14.97 -8.19
C PRO A 156 14.76 13.59 -8.09
N ALA A 157 14.48 13.12 -6.87
CA ALA A 157 13.74 11.88 -6.61
C ALA A 157 12.29 11.86 -7.14
N ALA A 158 11.68 13.03 -7.39
CA ALA A 158 10.31 13.10 -7.91
C ALA A 158 10.15 12.40 -9.28
N ALA A 159 11.16 12.36 -10.11
CA ALA A 159 11.11 11.67 -11.41
C ALA A 159 11.03 10.15 -11.25
N ASP A 160 11.80 9.59 -10.30
CA ASP A 160 11.80 8.16 -10.00
C ASP A 160 10.49 7.74 -9.29
N ALA A 161 9.95 8.62 -8.44
CA ALA A 161 8.65 8.40 -7.82
C ALA A 161 7.51 8.31 -8.86
N HIS A 162 7.51 9.15 -9.90
CA HIS A 162 6.54 9.07 -10.99
C HIS A 162 6.57 7.73 -11.73
N GLU A 163 7.76 7.19 -12.00
CA GLU A 163 7.88 5.86 -12.61
C GLU A 163 7.30 4.77 -11.70
N LEU A 164 7.56 4.83 -10.39
CA LEU A 164 7.01 3.90 -9.42
C LEU A 164 5.47 3.97 -9.34
N TYR A 165 4.89 5.17 -9.43
CA TYR A 165 3.43 5.33 -9.48
C TYR A 165 2.84 4.73 -10.75
N ARG A 166 3.48 4.93 -11.91
CA ARG A 166 3.05 4.33 -13.17
C ARG A 166 3.07 2.80 -13.11
N LEU A 167 4.14 2.21 -12.58
CA LEU A 167 4.23 0.76 -12.38
C LEU A 167 3.14 0.24 -11.45
N ARG A 168 2.82 0.98 -10.40
CA ARG A 168 1.75 0.65 -9.47
C ARG A 168 0.38 0.62 -10.15
N GLU A 169 0.04 1.63 -10.94
CA GLU A 169 -1.21 1.67 -11.70
C GLU A 169 -1.34 0.46 -12.64
N LEU A 170 -0.27 0.11 -13.35
CA LEU A 170 -0.22 -1.07 -14.21
C LEU A 170 -0.42 -2.38 -13.43
N ALA A 171 0.19 -2.49 -12.24
CA ALA A 171 0.06 -3.67 -11.39
C ALA A 171 -1.34 -3.80 -10.76
N GLU A 172 -2.04 -2.70 -10.54
CA GLU A 172 -3.39 -2.68 -9.96
C GLU A 172 -4.50 -2.93 -10.98
N ALA A 173 -4.32 -2.51 -12.23
CA ALA A 173 -5.33 -2.61 -13.27
C ALA A 173 -5.93 -4.03 -13.44
N PRO A 174 -5.16 -5.13 -13.44
CA PRO A 174 -5.70 -6.48 -13.60
C PRO A 174 -6.63 -6.92 -12.47
N LEU A 175 -6.49 -6.39 -11.25
CA LEU A 175 -7.35 -6.74 -10.11
C LEU A 175 -8.80 -6.32 -10.34
N TYR A 176 -8.98 -5.23 -11.08
CA TYR A 176 -10.29 -4.64 -11.31
C TYR A 176 -10.87 -5.03 -12.67
N ALA A 177 -10.02 -5.44 -13.62
CA ALA A 177 -10.43 -5.89 -14.96
C ALA A 177 -11.11 -7.26 -14.94
N ASN A 178 -10.74 -8.15 -14.03
CA ASN A 178 -11.31 -9.51 -13.90
C ASN A 178 -12.71 -9.54 -13.27
N GLY A 179 -13.35 -8.39 -13.16
CA GLY A 179 -14.71 -8.23 -12.68
C GLY A 179 -15.82 -8.47 -13.71
N HIS A 180 -15.50 -8.84 -14.97
CA HIS A 180 -16.46 -9.13 -16.06
C HIS A 180 -16.64 -10.61 -16.26
#